data_08b80442f500c9487c3c86052767775e
#
_entry.id   08b80442f500c9487c3c86052767775e
#
_cell.length_a   1.000
_cell.length_b   1.000
_cell.length_c   1.000
_cell.angle_alpha   90.00
_cell.angle_beta   90.00
_cell.angle_gamma   90.00
#
_symmetry.space_group_name_H-M   'P 1'
#
loop_
_entity.id
_entity.type
_entity.pdbx_description
1 polymer ?
#
loop_
_entity_poly.entity_id
_entity_poly.type
_entity_poly.pdbx_seq_one_letter_code
_entity_poly.pdbx_strand_id
1 'polypeptide(L)'
;MNGPDVWLDRLDAALAEERRALIEHDVEALVSSTRDKLDALRQLEAQPPAAEFAHRLRTLAEANRANGALLARRRREVNWSLRHLGRGEAAPAYDAQGCNTVVKASVPLAVV
;
A
#
# COMPACT_ATOMS: atom_id res chain seq x y z
N MET A 1 5.71 -17.53 -23.06
CA MET A 1 6.58 -16.63 -22.34
C MET A 1 5.87 -15.61 -21.45
N ASN A 2 4.61 -15.31 -21.73
CA ASN A 2 3.83 -14.41 -20.89
C ASN A 2 2.87 -15.17 -19.99
N GLY A 3 3.33 -16.33 -19.49
CA GLY A 3 2.51 -17.14 -18.63
C GLY A 3 2.45 -16.61 -17.19
N PRO A 4 1.75 -17.34 -16.32
CA PRO A 4 1.58 -16.92 -14.92
C PRO A 4 2.89 -16.67 -14.18
N ASP A 5 3.94 -17.41 -14.54
CA ASP A 5 5.25 -17.25 -13.88
C ASP A 5 5.78 -15.84 -13.99
N VAL A 6 5.64 -15.21 -15.15
CA VAL A 6 6.14 -13.85 -15.38
C VAL A 6 5.41 -12.88 -14.47
N TRP A 7 4.09 -12.99 -14.39
CA TRP A 7 3.30 -12.07 -13.59
C TRP A 7 3.42 -12.33 -12.09
N LEU A 8 3.62 -13.61 -11.72
CA LEU A 8 3.91 -13.92 -10.33
C LEU A 8 5.27 -13.37 -9.91
N ASP A 9 6.27 -13.45 -10.79
CA ASP A 9 7.59 -12.85 -10.51
C ASP A 9 7.49 -11.34 -10.40
N ARG A 10 6.72 -10.70 -11.26
CA ARG A 10 6.53 -9.26 -11.21
C ARG A 10 5.79 -8.85 -9.95
N LEU A 11 4.79 -9.62 -9.55
CA LEU A 11 4.07 -9.35 -8.31
C LEU A 11 5.00 -9.47 -7.10
N ASP A 12 5.81 -10.51 -7.09
CA ASP A 12 6.78 -10.72 -6.01
C ASP A 12 7.75 -9.54 -5.91
N ALA A 13 8.30 -9.12 -7.04
CA ALA A 13 9.22 -7.99 -7.07
C ALA A 13 8.53 -6.69 -6.62
N ALA A 14 7.30 -6.47 -7.05
CA ALA A 14 6.54 -5.28 -6.66
C ALA A 14 6.26 -5.27 -5.15
N LEU A 15 5.90 -6.43 -4.59
CA LEU A 15 5.64 -6.53 -3.15
C LEU A 15 6.92 -6.32 -2.33
N ALA A 16 8.05 -6.83 -2.81
CA ALA A 16 9.32 -6.64 -2.13
C ALA A 16 9.73 -5.17 -2.12
N GLU A 17 9.56 -4.50 -3.25
CA GLU A 17 9.89 -3.08 -3.36
C GLU A 17 8.91 -2.21 -2.56
N GLU A 18 7.65 -2.56 -2.56
CA GLU A 18 6.64 -1.87 -1.75
C GLU A 18 7.01 -1.95 -0.26
N ARG A 19 7.41 -3.12 0.20
CA ARG A 19 7.83 -3.31 1.58
C ARG A 19 9.04 -2.45 1.92
N ARG A 20 10.05 -2.47 1.05
CA ARG A 20 11.24 -1.64 1.25
C ARG A 20 10.86 -0.17 1.31
N ALA A 21 10.01 0.28 0.39
CA ALA A 21 9.57 1.67 0.35
C ALA A 21 8.84 2.08 1.62
N LEU A 22 8.00 1.20 2.16
CA LEU A 22 7.27 1.46 3.40
C LEU A 22 8.22 1.56 4.60
N ILE A 23 9.23 0.71 4.65
CA ILE A 23 10.21 0.71 5.73
C ILE A 23 11.10 1.95 5.66
N GLU A 24 11.53 2.32 4.45
CA GLU A 24 12.46 3.43 4.27
C GLU A 24 11.78 4.77 4.02
N HIS A 25 10.47 4.80 4.03
CA HIS A 25 9.67 6.01 3.79
C HIS A 25 9.96 6.64 2.42
N ASP A 26 10.14 5.79 1.42
CA ASP A 26 10.40 6.22 0.05
C ASP A 26 9.06 6.31 -0.69
N VAL A 27 8.50 7.51 -0.74
CA VAL A 27 7.17 7.73 -1.30
C VAL A 27 7.11 7.45 -2.79
N GLU A 28 8.13 7.87 -3.54
CA GLU A 28 8.15 7.62 -4.98
C GLU A 28 8.19 6.14 -5.30
N ALA A 29 9.03 5.40 -4.59
CA ALA A 29 9.11 3.95 -4.77
C ALA A 29 7.82 3.26 -4.34
N LEU A 30 7.15 3.78 -3.30
CA LEU A 30 5.88 3.23 -2.86
C LEU A 30 4.81 3.38 -3.96
N VAL A 31 4.71 4.55 -4.54
CA VAL A 31 3.74 4.80 -5.62
C VAL A 31 4.05 3.91 -6.83
N SER A 32 5.30 3.85 -7.23
CA SER A 32 5.72 3.06 -8.38
C SER A 32 5.48 1.56 -8.16
N SER A 33 5.86 1.04 -7.02
CA SER A 33 5.69 -0.38 -6.71
C SER A 33 4.23 -0.76 -6.55
N THR A 34 3.42 0.12 -5.99
CA THR A 34 1.98 -0.13 -5.88
C THR A 34 1.35 -0.21 -7.26
N ARG A 35 1.77 0.64 -8.18
CA ARG A 35 1.30 0.60 -9.57
C ARG A 35 1.68 -0.72 -10.23
N ASP A 36 2.93 -1.15 -10.07
CA ASP A 36 3.40 -2.41 -10.61
C ASP A 36 2.64 -3.59 -10.02
N LYS A 37 2.36 -3.54 -8.72
CA LYS A 37 1.57 -4.57 -8.05
C LYS A 37 0.18 -4.67 -8.66
N LEU A 38 -0.50 -3.56 -8.83
CA LEU A 38 -1.85 -3.54 -9.39
C LEU A 38 -1.86 -4.06 -10.82
N ASP A 39 -0.84 -3.71 -11.61
CA ASP A 39 -0.73 -4.19 -12.97
C ASP A 39 -0.58 -5.71 -13.01
N ALA A 40 0.29 -6.25 -12.18
CA ALA A 40 0.48 -7.70 -12.10
C ALA A 40 -0.80 -8.41 -11.64
N LEU A 41 -1.50 -7.83 -10.67
CA LEU A 41 -2.76 -8.40 -10.19
C LEU A 41 -3.83 -8.43 -11.28
N ARG A 42 -3.91 -7.38 -12.09
CA ARG A 42 -4.86 -7.35 -13.20
C ARG A 42 -4.58 -8.46 -14.20
N GLN A 43 -3.31 -8.69 -14.50
CA GLN A 43 -2.93 -9.74 -15.43
C GLN A 43 -3.24 -11.12 -14.86
N LEU A 44 -3.01 -11.34 -13.57
CA LEU A 44 -3.34 -12.61 -12.93
C LEU A 44 -4.84 -12.84 -12.84
N GLU A 45 -5.63 -11.79 -12.71
CA GLU A 45 -7.08 -11.89 -12.75
C GLU A 45 -7.58 -12.27 -14.14
N ALA A 46 -6.97 -11.66 -15.17
CA ALA A 46 -7.35 -11.95 -16.56
C ALA A 46 -7.02 -13.36 -16.96
N GLN A 47 -5.92 -13.90 -16.46
CA GLN A 47 -5.48 -15.27 -16.73
C GLN A 47 -5.09 -15.93 -15.41
N PRO A 48 -6.08 -16.46 -14.68
CA PRO A 48 -5.80 -17.06 -13.38
C PRO A 48 -4.79 -18.20 -13.47
N PRO A 49 -3.81 -18.24 -12.55
CA PRO A 49 -2.82 -19.31 -12.54
C PRO A 49 -3.45 -20.67 -12.25
N ALA A 50 -2.82 -21.72 -12.75
CA ALA A 50 -3.25 -23.09 -12.49
C ALA A 50 -3.06 -23.44 -11.01
N ALA A 51 -3.70 -24.54 -10.59
CA ALA A 51 -3.68 -24.98 -9.20
C ALA A 51 -2.27 -25.25 -8.67
N GLU A 52 -1.34 -25.58 -9.55
CA GLU A 52 0.06 -25.83 -9.15
C GLU A 52 0.72 -24.58 -8.54
N PHE A 53 0.21 -23.41 -8.84
CA PHE A 53 0.73 -22.14 -8.30
C PHE A 53 0.06 -21.71 -7.01
N ALA A 54 -0.86 -22.51 -6.48
CA ALA A 54 -1.64 -22.12 -5.30
C ALA A 54 -0.77 -21.77 -4.09
N HIS A 55 0.29 -22.55 -3.86
CA HIS A 55 1.18 -22.27 -2.74
C HIS A 55 1.87 -20.93 -2.90
N ARG A 56 2.36 -20.65 -4.10
CA ARG A 56 3.03 -19.39 -4.38
C ARG A 56 2.08 -18.20 -4.22
N LEU A 57 0.84 -18.37 -4.68
CA LEU A 57 -0.19 -17.33 -4.52
C LEU A 57 -0.47 -17.04 -3.05
N ARG A 58 -0.53 -18.08 -2.21
CA ARG A 58 -0.72 -17.90 -0.77
C ARG A 58 0.43 -17.12 -0.15
N THR A 59 1.66 -17.44 -0.53
CA THR A 59 2.85 -16.73 -0.03
C THR A 59 2.81 -15.26 -0.42
N LEU A 60 2.43 -14.97 -1.66
CA LEU A 60 2.32 -13.59 -2.13
C LEU A 60 1.16 -12.86 -1.44
N ALA A 61 0.06 -13.55 -1.19
CA ALA A 61 -1.05 -12.96 -0.45
C ALA A 61 -0.65 -12.58 0.97
N GLU A 62 0.15 -13.43 1.62
CA GLU A 62 0.68 -13.12 2.94
C GLU A 62 1.60 -11.89 2.91
N ALA A 63 2.46 -11.81 1.90
CA ALA A 63 3.34 -10.64 1.73
C ALA A 63 2.52 -9.38 1.54
N ASN A 64 1.47 -9.45 0.73
CA ASN A 64 0.60 -8.31 0.50
C ASN A 64 -0.11 -7.88 1.78
N ARG A 65 -0.57 -8.84 2.58
CA ARG A 65 -1.21 -8.56 3.86
C ARG A 65 -0.23 -7.88 4.82
N ALA A 66 1.00 -8.36 4.87
CA ALA A 66 2.02 -7.77 5.73
C ALA A 66 2.32 -6.33 5.31
N ASN A 67 2.41 -6.08 4.00
CA ASN A 67 2.62 -4.72 3.49
C ASN A 67 1.43 -3.82 3.83
N GLY A 68 0.21 -4.35 3.77
CA GLY A 68 -0.98 -3.62 4.17
C GLY A 68 -0.93 -3.17 5.61
N ALA A 69 -0.42 -4.02 6.50
CA ALA A 69 -0.25 -3.66 7.91
C ALA A 69 0.79 -2.57 8.10
N LEU A 70 1.90 -2.63 7.34
CA LEU A 70 2.91 -1.57 7.36
C LEU A 70 2.35 -0.25 6.87
N LEU A 71 1.57 -0.28 5.81
CA LEU A 71 0.94 0.92 5.27
C LEU A 71 -0.03 1.54 6.28
N ALA A 72 -0.83 0.73 6.93
CA ALA A 72 -1.77 1.20 7.95
C ALA A 72 -1.03 1.85 9.11
N ARG A 73 0.07 1.26 9.54
CA ARG A 73 0.90 1.81 10.59
C ARG A 73 1.49 3.16 10.18
N ARG A 74 1.99 3.24 8.95
CA ARG A 74 2.56 4.47 8.43
C ARG A 74 1.51 5.59 8.38
N ARG A 75 0.32 5.23 7.96
CA ARG A 75 -0.79 6.19 7.93
C ARG A 75 -1.11 6.74 9.31
N ARG A 76 -1.14 5.88 10.31
CA ARG A 76 -1.39 6.31 11.69
C ARG A 76 -0.30 7.27 12.18
N GLU A 77 0.95 6.98 11.83
CA GLU A 77 2.07 7.84 12.20
C GLU A 77 1.96 9.22 11.58
N VAL A 78 1.63 9.27 10.30
CA VAL A 78 1.46 10.53 9.57
C VAL A 78 0.29 11.33 10.15
N ASN A 79 -0.83 10.67 10.39
CA ASN A 79 -2.00 11.33 10.96
C ASN A 79 -1.72 11.88 12.36
N TRP A 80 -0.98 11.12 13.15
CA TRP A 80 -0.57 11.58 14.48
C TRP A 80 0.31 12.83 14.38
N SER A 81 1.28 12.81 13.49
CA SER A 81 2.17 13.97 13.29
C SER A 81 1.41 15.20 12.83
N LEU A 82 0.47 15.02 11.91
CA LEU A 82 -0.35 16.13 11.42
C LEU A 82 -1.18 16.75 12.53
N ARG A 83 -1.75 15.91 13.40
CA ARG A 83 -2.53 16.41 14.53
C ARG A 83 -1.67 17.19 15.52
N HIS A 84 -0.44 16.73 15.75
CA HIS A 84 0.48 17.40 16.64
C HIS A 84 0.92 18.77 16.09
N LEU A 85 1.18 18.82 14.80
CA LEU A 85 1.52 20.08 14.15
C LEU A 85 0.35 21.07 14.22
N GLY A 86 -0.86 20.58 13.96
CA GLY A 86 -2.04 21.42 14.03
C GLY A 86 -2.29 21.99 15.41
N ARG A 87 -2.05 21.20 16.45
CA ARG A 87 -2.22 21.66 17.83
C ARG A 87 -1.26 22.76 18.21
N GLY A 88 -0.07 22.77 17.61
CA GLY A 88 0.92 23.77 17.92
C GLY A 88 0.64 25.13 17.32
N GLU A 89 -0.17 25.19 16.27
CA GLU A 89 -0.31 26.42 15.48
C GLU A 89 -1.72 26.97 15.38
N ALA A 90 -2.74 26.13 15.49
CA ALA A 90 -4.10 26.52 15.13
C ALA A 90 -5.04 26.52 16.31
N ALA A 91 -6.15 27.24 16.14
CA ALA A 91 -7.21 27.23 17.12
C ALA A 91 -7.85 25.85 17.20
N PRO A 92 -8.14 25.36 18.40
CA PRO A 92 -8.64 24.00 18.56
C PRO A 92 -9.92 23.69 17.78
N ALA A 93 -10.85 24.62 17.71
CA ALA A 93 -12.10 24.41 17.02
C ALA A 93 -11.90 24.22 15.51
N TYR A 94 -10.98 24.96 14.96
CA TYR A 94 -10.64 24.87 13.55
C TYR A 94 -9.98 23.54 13.27
N ASP A 95 -9.08 23.13 14.13
CA ASP A 95 -8.34 21.88 13.97
C ASP A 95 -9.24 20.68 13.94
N ALA A 96 -10.21 20.63 14.81
CA ALA A 96 -11.11 19.47 14.89
C ALA A 96 -11.78 19.20 13.54
N GLN A 97 -12.22 20.26 12.90
CA GLN A 97 -12.92 20.12 11.61
C GLN A 97 -11.95 19.90 10.46
N GLY A 98 -10.85 20.64 10.45
CA GLY A 98 -9.84 20.47 9.42
C GLY A 98 -9.20 19.10 9.42
N CYS A 99 -8.89 18.58 10.60
CA CYS A 99 -8.31 17.25 10.73
C CYS A 99 -9.26 16.17 10.23
N ASN A 100 -10.54 16.27 10.54
CA ASN A 100 -11.52 15.32 10.07
C ASN A 100 -11.61 15.29 8.57
N THR A 101 -11.57 16.45 7.94
CA THR A 101 -11.61 16.55 6.48
C THR A 101 -10.38 15.92 5.85
N VAL A 102 -9.21 16.20 6.41
CA VAL A 102 -7.96 15.65 5.90
C VAL A 102 -7.94 14.12 6.03
N VAL A 103 -8.38 13.61 7.17
CA VAL A 103 -8.41 12.17 7.39
C VAL A 103 -9.35 11.49 6.40
N LYS A 104 -10.52 12.07 6.17
CA LYS A 104 -11.46 11.53 5.20
C LYS A 104 -10.90 11.52 3.79
N ALA A 105 -10.20 12.58 3.43
CA ALA A 105 -9.59 12.69 2.10
C ALA A 105 -8.50 11.65 1.89
N SER A 106 -7.78 11.26 2.96
CA SER A 106 -6.70 10.30 2.85
C SER A 106 -7.16 8.85 2.84
N VAL A 107 -8.38 8.56 3.30
CA VAL A 107 -8.89 7.20 3.36
C VAL A 107 -8.86 6.48 2.02
N PRO A 108 -9.33 7.06 0.90
CA PRO A 108 -9.26 6.37 -0.38
C PRO A 108 -7.85 6.01 -0.82
N LEU A 109 -6.89 6.87 -0.50
CA LEU A 109 -5.48 6.60 -0.83
C LEU A 109 -4.95 5.40 -0.05
N ALA A 110 -5.43 5.22 1.15
CA ALA A 110 -4.98 4.13 2.01
C ALA A 110 -5.52 2.77 1.61
N VAL A 111 -6.65 2.74 0.96
CA VAL A 111 -7.28 1.50 0.53
C VAL A 111 -6.55 0.92 -0.69
N VAL A 112 -5.99 1.77 -1.51
CA VAL A 112 -5.23 1.34 -2.66
C VAL A 112 -3.95 0.66 -2.24
#